data_4da43a4076d16433d716106dda13053d
#
_entry.id   4da43a4076d16433d716106dda13053d
#
_cell.length_a   1.000
_cell.length_b   1.000
_cell.length_c   1.000
_cell.angle_alpha   90.00
_cell.angle_beta   90.00
_cell.angle_gamma   90.00
#
_symmetry.space_group_name_H-M   'P 1'
#
loop_
_entity.id
_entity.type
_entity.pdbx_description
1 polymer ?
#
loop_
_entity_poly.entity_id
_entity_poly.type
_entity_poly.pdbx_seq_one_letter_code
_entity_poly.pdbx_strand_id
1 'polypeptide(L)'
;MAVHVPPILVVIACKVAMSANLDPSAAFTLFSRGDSTTISSYNLEDRDYLIRTVAFEAANEPSLGKAAVAHVVLNRKKSGRWGDQIKKIVTQPWQFEPWMTRREEIEKLSPDDPRYRKAARIADAVLDGDIPDPTSGATHFLNETIVRQRRGGSLPRWAQGEGLVIGRHTFYSPDEANAGMGQASLALMFMQLASSSC
;
A
#
# COMPACT_ATOMS: atom_id res chain seq x y z
N MET A 1 26.10 -13.07 -25.78
CA MET A 1 25.46 -11.78 -25.48
C MET A 1 25.76 -11.45 -24.02
N ALA A 2 26.53 -10.40 -23.76
CA ALA A 2 26.89 -10.01 -22.40
C ALA A 2 25.67 -9.28 -21.78
N VAL A 3 25.15 -9.80 -20.68
CA VAL A 3 24.09 -9.17 -19.92
C VAL A 3 24.67 -7.97 -19.17
N HIS A 4 24.23 -6.77 -19.52
CA HIS A 4 24.66 -5.54 -18.87
C HIS A 4 23.94 -5.41 -17.53
N VAL A 5 24.67 -5.67 -16.42
CA VAL A 5 24.12 -5.52 -15.06
C VAL A 5 24.36 -4.08 -14.60
N PRO A 6 23.34 -3.33 -14.16
CA PRO A 6 23.51 -1.95 -13.70
C PRO A 6 24.39 -1.88 -12.44
N PRO A 7 25.24 -0.85 -12.29
CA PRO A 7 26.26 -0.75 -11.23
C PRO A 7 25.68 -0.77 -9.80
N ILE A 8 24.44 -0.36 -9.61
CA ILE A 8 23.75 -0.37 -8.31
C ILE A 8 23.53 -1.80 -7.80
N LEU A 9 23.18 -2.74 -8.67
CA LEU A 9 22.97 -4.14 -8.30
C LEU A 9 24.26 -4.83 -7.82
N VAL A 10 25.38 -4.49 -8.42
CA VAL A 10 26.71 -5.03 -8.04
C VAL A 10 27.11 -4.55 -6.64
N VAL A 11 26.81 -3.29 -6.28
CA VAL A 11 27.13 -2.74 -4.96
C VAL A 11 26.31 -3.38 -3.85
N ILE A 12 25.03 -3.71 -4.11
CA ILE A 12 24.16 -4.38 -3.12
C ILE A 12 24.62 -5.82 -2.89
N ALA A 13 24.93 -6.56 -3.95
CA ALA A 13 25.44 -7.93 -3.84
C ALA A 13 26.78 -8.00 -3.08
N CYS A 14 27.68 -7.05 -3.30
CA CYS A 14 28.96 -6.97 -2.58
C CYS A 14 28.79 -6.66 -1.09
N LYS A 15 27.84 -5.77 -0.71
CA LYS A 15 27.58 -5.46 0.71
C LYS A 15 27.00 -6.64 1.47
N VAL A 16 26.13 -7.43 0.85
CA VAL A 16 25.55 -8.64 1.45
C VAL A 16 26.60 -9.73 1.62
N ALA A 17 27.48 -9.92 0.64
CA ALA A 17 28.58 -10.90 0.71
C ALA A 17 29.58 -10.57 1.82
N MET A 18 29.92 -9.30 2.02
CA MET A 18 30.85 -8.87 3.10
C MET A 18 30.26 -9.05 4.51
N SER A 19 28.94 -8.98 4.66
CA SER A 19 28.24 -9.18 5.95
C SER A 19 28.13 -10.67 6.34
N ALA A 20 28.16 -11.59 5.40
CA ALA A 20 27.95 -13.02 5.61
C ALA A 20 29.21 -13.90 5.47
N ASN A 21 30.38 -13.30 5.27
CA ASN A 21 31.65 -14.03 5.01
C ASN A 21 31.56 -15.03 3.82
N LEU A 22 30.74 -14.71 2.83
CA LEU A 22 30.53 -15.54 1.63
C LEU A 22 31.44 -15.07 0.48
N ASP A 23 31.89 -16.01 -0.32
CA ASP A 23 32.63 -15.72 -1.56
C ASP A 23 31.76 -14.85 -2.49
N PRO A 24 32.27 -13.69 -2.97
CA PRO A 24 31.51 -12.81 -3.86
C PRO A 24 31.02 -13.49 -5.16
N SER A 25 31.77 -14.48 -5.65
CA SER A 25 31.41 -15.27 -6.85
C SER A 25 30.21 -16.19 -6.59
N ALA A 26 30.11 -16.75 -5.38
CA ALA A 26 28.97 -17.56 -4.95
C ALA A 26 27.71 -16.73 -4.79
N ALA A 27 27.84 -15.54 -4.21
CA ALA A 27 26.71 -14.59 -4.06
C ALA A 27 26.15 -14.16 -5.43
N PHE A 28 27.02 -13.93 -6.42
CA PHE A 28 26.60 -13.58 -7.77
C PHE A 28 25.91 -14.76 -8.49
N THR A 29 26.37 -16.00 -8.26
CA THR A 29 25.77 -17.20 -8.86
C THR A 29 24.38 -17.47 -8.30
N LEU A 30 24.15 -17.23 -7.01
CA LEU A 30 22.83 -17.35 -6.36
C LEU A 30 21.84 -16.28 -6.89
N PHE A 31 22.35 -15.07 -7.14
CA PHE A 31 21.54 -13.98 -7.69
C PHE A 31 21.20 -14.19 -9.18
N SER A 32 22.08 -14.82 -9.96
CA SER A 32 21.90 -15.09 -11.40
C SER A 32 20.98 -16.28 -11.67
N ARG A 33 20.64 -17.10 -10.67
CA ARG A 33 19.89 -18.33 -10.85
C ARG A 33 18.38 -18.15 -10.92
N GLY A 34 17.88 -16.90 -10.94
CA GLY A 34 16.47 -16.60 -11.26
C GLY A 34 15.44 -17.12 -10.23
N ASP A 35 15.87 -17.66 -9.10
CA ASP A 35 15.00 -17.94 -7.97
C ASP A 35 14.73 -16.63 -7.23
N SER A 36 13.88 -15.81 -7.84
CA SER A 36 13.19 -14.72 -7.16
C SER A 36 12.18 -15.29 -6.16
N THR A 37 12.67 -16.07 -5.21
CA THR A 37 12.00 -16.23 -3.94
C THR A 37 12.34 -14.99 -3.09
N THR A 38 11.91 -13.82 -3.53
CA THR A 38 11.50 -12.80 -2.57
C THR A 38 10.39 -13.47 -1.78
N ILE A 39 10.72 -13.95 -0.59
CA ILE A 39 9.73 -14.45 0.36
C ILE A 39 8.89 -13.21 0.67
N SER A 40 7.83 -13.02 -0.10
CA SER A 40 6.80 -12.05 0.25
C SER A 40 6.36 -12.42 1.65
N SER A 41 6.53 -11.51 2.61
CA SER A 41 6.13 -11.71 4.00
C SER A 41 4.61 -11.88 4.14
N TYR A 42 3.90 -11.81 3.02
CA TYR A 42 2.46 -11.96 2.90
C TYR A 42 2.13 -13.30 2.26
N ASN A 43 1.17 -14.03 2.86
CA ASN A 43 0.68 -15.26 2.24
C ASN A 43 -0.15 -14.93 0.98
N LEU A 44 -0.28 -15.92 0.08
CA LEU A 44 -0.99 -15.75 -1.19
C LEU A 44 -2.46 -15.36 -1.00
N GLU A 45 -3.10 -15.80 0.08
CA GLU A 45 -4.48 -15.45 0.39
C GLU A 45 -4.59 -13.96 0.76
N ASP A 46 -3.76 -13.47 1.67
CA ASP A 46 -3.72 -12.05 2.05
C ASP A 46 -3.44 -11.15 0.83
N ARG A 47 -2.51 -11.56 -0.04
CA ARG A 47 -2.23 -10.86 -1.29
C ARG A 47 -3.47 -10.78 -2.18
N ASP A 48 -4.17 -11.88 -2.41
CA ASP A 48 -5.37 -11.93 -3.27
C ASP A 48 -6.50 -11.05 -2.71
N TYR A 49 -6.72 -11.10 -1.39
CA TYR A 49 -7.71 -10.23 -0.73
C TYR A 49 -7.34 -8.74 -0.85
N LEU A 50 -6.07 -8.36 -0.74
CA LEU A 50 -5.63 -6.99 -0.97
C LEU A 50 -5.91 -6.53 -2.39
N ILE A 51 -5.54 -7.35 -3.39
CA ILE A 51 -5.76 -7.05 -4.82
C ILE A 51 -7.24 -6.81 -5.10
N ARG A 52 -8.11 -7.72 -4.65
CA ARG A 52 -9.56 -7.62 -4.83
C ARG A 52 -10.13 -6.38 -4.16
N THR A 53 -9.69 -6.07 -2.95
CA THR A 53 -10.10 -4.85 -2.25
C THR A 53 -9.73 -3.60 -3.05
N VAL A 54 -8.49 -3.48 -3.50
CA VAL A 54 -8.03 -2.35 -4.33
C VAL A 54 -8.78 -2.26 -5.66
N ALA A 55 -9.09 -3.41 -6.28
CA ALA A 55 -9.82 -3.46 -7.55
C ALA A 55 -11.23 -2.89 -7.45
N PHE A 56 -11.89 -3.04 -6.30
CA PHE A 56 -13.27 -2.58 -6.12
C PHE A 56 -13.38 -1.24 -5.40
N GLU A 57 -12.61 -1.01 -4.33
CA GLU A 57 -12.62 0.26 -3.59
C GLU A 57 -12.06 1.41 -4.41
N ALA A 58 -11.00 1.15 -5.15
CA ALA A 58 -10.29 2.15 -5.93
C ALA A 58 -10.44 1.96 -7.45
N ALA A 59 -11.57 1.36 -7.91
CA ALA A 59 -11.78 1.01 -9.31
C ALA A 59 -11.46 2.16 -10.28
N ASN A 60 -11.98 3.34 -9.98
CA ASN A 60 -11.86 4.55 -10.81
C ASN A 60 -10.79 5.53 -10.30
N GLU A 61 -9.96 5.11 -9.35
CA GLU A 61 -8.87 5.94 -8.84
C GLU A 61 -7.62 5.86 -9.72
N PRO A 62 -6.80 6.93 -9.75
CA PRO A 62 -5.47 6.87 -10.34
C PRO A 62 -4.57 5.87 -9.56
N SER A 63 -3.40 5.53 -10.10
CA SER A 63 -2.49 4.56 -9.47
C SER A 63 -2.12 4.96 -8.03
N LEU A 64 -1.89 6.24 -7.77
CA LEU A 64 -1.62 6.75 -6.44
C LEU A 64 -2.80 6.52 -5.46
N GLY A 65 -4.05 6.73 -5.91
CA GLY A 65 -5.24 6.45 -5.10
C GLY A 65 -5.41 4.96 -4.80
N LYS A 66 -5.05 4.08 -5.74
CA LYS A 66 -5.02 2.63 -5.53
C LYS A 66 -3.97 2.23 -4.50
N ALA A 67 -2.77 2.80 -4.59
CA ALA A 67 -1.71 2.58 -3.62
C ALA A 67 -2.11 3.08 -2.22
N ALA A 68 -2.74 4.24 -2.14
CA ALA A 68 -3.24 4.81 -0.90
C ALA A 68 -4.25 3.87 -0.20
N VAL A 69 -5.21 3.30 -0.95
CA VAL A 69 -6.15 2.31 -0.39
C VAL A 69 -5.43 1.04 0.06
N ALA A 70 -4.45 0.54 -0.70
CA ALA A 70 -3.64 -0.60 -0.29
C ALA A 70 -2.89 -0.32 1.03
N HIS A 71 -2.28 0.86 1.15
CA HIS A 71 -1.59 1.27 2.38
C HIS A 71 -2.52 1.40 3.59
N VAL A 72 -3.75 1.87 3.42
CA VAL A 72 -4.74 1.86 4.53
C VAL A 72 -4.93 0.43 5.08
N VAL A 73 -5.03 -0.58 4.22
CA VAL A 73 -5.14 -1.98 4.66
C VAL A 73 -3.89 -2.42 5.42
N LEU A 74 -2.70 -2.08 4.91
CA LEU A 74 -1.43 -2.41 5.58
C LEU A 74 -1.25 -1.66 6.90
N ASN A 75 -1.64 -0.39 6.97
CA ASN A 75 -1.61 0.41 8.19
C ASN A 75 -2.55 -0.16 9.27
N ARG A 76 -3.73 -0.64 8.87
CA ARG A 76 -4.64 -1.37 9.77
C ARG A 76 -4.00 -2.65 10.29
N LYS A 77 -3.38 -3.45 9.41
CA LYS A 77 -2.63 -4.65 9.82
C LYS A 77 -1.51 -4.30 10.80
N LYS A 78 -0.70 -3.30 10.47
CA LYS A 78 0.40 -2.82 11.32
C LYS A 78 -0.06 -2.35 12.70
N SER A 79 -1.21 -1.70 12.78
CA SER A 79 -1.77 -1.21 14.05
C SER A 79 -2.29 -2.33 14.96
N GLY A 80 -2.59 -3.52 14.40
CA GLY A 80 -3.16 -4.66 15.13
C GLY A 80 -4.62 -4.51 15.55
N ARG A 81 -5.22 -3.32 15.41
CA ARG A 81 -6.61 -3.05 15.89
C ARG A 81 -7.69 -3.79 15.10
N TRP A 82 -7.44 -4.06 13.84
CA TRP A 82 -8.35 -4.77 12.93
C TRP A 82 -7.97 -6.24 12.74
N GLY A 83 -6.91 -6.70 13.42
CA GLY A 83 -6.34 -8.04 13.29
C GLY A 83 -5.04 -8.06 12.50
N ASP A 84 -4.50 -9.24 12.28
CA ASP A 84 -3.18 -9.53 11.72
C ASP A 84 -3.21 -10.11 10.29
N GLN A 85 -4.40 -10.46 9.78
CA GLN A 85 -4.62 -11.02 8.45
C GLN A 85 -5.40 -10.04 7.57
N ILE A 86 -4.90 -9.77 6.37
CA ILE A 86 -5.56 -8.86 5.42
C ILE A 86 -6.98 -9.33 5.13
N LYS A 87 -7.18 -10.64 4.90
CA LYS A 87 -8.51 -11.21 4.73
C LYS A 87 -9.48 -10.77 5.84
N LYS A 88 -9.09 -10.95 7.10
CA LYS A 88 -9.94 -10.55 8.24
C LYS A 88 -10.21 -9.04 8.25
N ILE A 89 -9.19 -8.23 8.00
CA ILE A 89 -9.28 -6.78 8.00
C ILE A 89 -10.30 -6.29 6.97
N VAL A 90 -10.21 -6.79 5.72
CA VAL A 90 -11.05 -6.27 4.63
C VAL A 90 -12.47 -6.83 4.63
N THR A 91 -12.69 -8.00 5.22
CA THR A 91 -14.01 -8.64 5.26
C THR A 91 -14.80 -8.32 6.54
N GLN A 92 -14.23 -7.55 7.49
CA GLN A 92 -14.99 -7.12 8.67
C GLN A 92 -16.21 -6.28 8.25
N PRO A 93 -17.35 -6.47 8.92
CA PRO A 93 -18.54 -5.67 8.66
C PRO A 93 -18.24 -4.16 8.74
N TRP A 94 -18.77 -3.42 7.77
CA TRP A 94 -18.70 -1.95 7.70
C TRP A 94 -17.30 -1.34 7.49
N GLN A 95 -16.27 -2.16 7.18
CA GLN A 95 -14.92 -1.65 6.94
C GLN A 95 -14.69 -1.32 5.45
N PHE A 96 -15.12 -2.19 4.56
CA PHE A 96 -15.00 -2.00 3.11
C PHE A 96 -16.34 -2.35 2.46
N GLU A 97 -17.06 -1.31 1.97
CA GLU A 97 -18.43 -1.44 1.45
C GLU A 97 -18.58 -2.53 0.37
N PRO A 98 -17.66 -2.67 -0.62
CA PRO A 98 -17.79 -3.69 -1.65
C PRO A 98 -17.82 -5.12 -1.12
N TRP A 99 -17.07 -5.44 -0.07
CA TRP A 99 -17.10 -6.78 0.55
C TRP A 99 -18.45 -7.13 1.18
N MET A 100 -19.26 -6.14 1.50
CA MET A 100 -20.62 -6.34 2.03
C MET A 100 -21.67 -6.41 0.92
N THR A 101 -21.53 -5.53 -0.07
CA THR A 101 -22.59 -5.33 -1.08
C THR A 101 -22.36 -6.08 -2.38
N ARG A 102 -21.11 -6.48 -2.66
CA ARG A 102 -20.67 -7.08 -3.93
C ARG A 102 -19.76 -8.30 -3.73
N ARG A 103 -19.86 -9.00 -2.59
CA ARG A 103 -18.98 -10.11 -2.22
C ARG A 103 -18.84 -11.14 -3.34
N GLU A 104 -19.95 -11.60 -3.89
CA GLU A 104 -19.97 -12.63 -4.94
C GLU A 104 -19.22 -12.17 -6.21
N GLU A 105 -19.36 -10.92 -6.60
CA GLU A 105 -18.63 -10.34 -7.74
C GLU A 105 -17.12 -10.24 -7.45
N ILE A 106 -16.76 -9.84 -6.24
CA ILE A 106 -15.36 -9.78 -5.80
C ILE A 106 -14.72 -11.17 -5.83
N GLU A 107 -15.39 -12.17 -5.25
CA GLU A 107 -14.88 -13.54 -5.17
C GLU A 107 -14.76 -14.21 -6.55
N LYS A 108 -15.64 -13.86 -7.48
CA LYS A 108 -15.63 -14.36 -8.88
C LYS A 108 -14.71 -13.58 -9.82
N LEU A 109 -14.10 -12.47 -9.37
CA LEU A 109 -13.21 -11.70 -10.23
C LEU A 109 -12.02 -12.54 -10.68
N SER A 110 -11.91 -12.79 -11.98
CA SER A 110 -10.81 -13.59 -12.54
C SER A 110 -9.48 -12.85 -12.43
N PRO A 111 -8.36 -13.56 -12.15
CA PRO A 111 -7.02 -12.98 -12.28
C PRO A 111 -6.71 -12.42 -13.67
N ASP A 112 -7.40 -12.90 -14.72
CA ASP A 112 -7.27 -12.39 -16.10
C ASP A 112 -8.08 -11.11 -16.35
N ASP A 113 -8.97 -10.71 -15.45
CA ASP A 113 -9.72 -9.45 -15.56
C ASP A 113 -8.75 -8.25 -15.53
N PRO A 114 -8.89 -7.29 -16.45
CA PRO A 114 -8.04 -6.09 -16.47
C PRO A 114 -8.04 -5.30 -15.15
N ARG A 115 -9.17 -5.31 -14.41
CA ARG A 115 -9.28 -4.66 -13.08
C ARG A 115 -8.38 -5.34 -12.06
N TYR A 116 -8.42 -6.70 -12.02
CA TYR A 116 -7.56 -7.49 -11.15
C TYR A 116 -6.09 -7.25 -11.48
N ARG A 117 -5.70 -7.39 -12.76
CA ARG A 117 -4.30 -7.19 -13.18
C ARG A 117 -3.77 -5.79 -12.88
N LYS A 118 -4.61 -4.76 -13.07
CA LYS A 118 -4.22 -3.37 -12.72
C LYS A 118 -4.03 -3.21 -11.22
N ALA A 119 -4.93 -3.75 -10.41
CA ALA A 119 -4.83 -3.71 -8.95
C ALA A 119 -3.64 -4.54 -8.45
N ALA A 120 -3.38 -5.71 -9.04
CA ALA A 120 -2.27 -6.59 -8.68
C ALA A 120 -0.92 -5.88 -8.82
N ARG A 121 -0.65 -5.23 -9.95
CA ARG A 121 0.60 -4.47 -10.13
C ARG A 121 0.85 -3.45 -9.04
N ILE A 122 -0.19 -2.76 -8.59
CA ILE A 122 -0.06 -1.75 -7.53
C ILE A 122 0.06 -2.41 -6.15
N ALA A 123 -0.76 -3.41 -5.86
CA ALA A 123 -0.73 -4.11 -4.57
C ALA A 123 0.61 -4.81 -4.36
N ASP A 124 1.16 -5.46 -5.39
CA ASP A 124 2.47 -6.10 -5.33
C ASP A 124 3.57 -5.08 -5.06
N ALA A 125 3.62 -3.98 -5.80
CA ALA A 125 4.61 -2.93 -5.58
C ALA A 125 4.50 -2.27 -4.18
N VAL A 126 3.29 -2.21 -3.60
CA VAL A 126 3.09 -1.77 -2.22
C VAL A 126 3.59 -2.82 -1.21
N LEU A 127 3.28 -4.11 -1.44
CA LEU A 127 3.72 -5.22 -0.59
C LEU A 127 5.25 -5.39 -0.60
N ASP A 128 5.88 -5.16 -1.74
CA ASP A 128 7.33 -5.24 -1.93
C ASP A 128 8.06 -3.98 -1.41
N GLY A 129 7.30 -2.93 -1.03
CA GLY A 129 7.86 -1.67 -0.54
C GLY A 129 8.35 -0.72 -1.62
N ASP A 130 8.08 -1.00 -2.89
CA ASP A 130 8.48 -0.16 -4.04
C ASP A 130 7.67 1.15 -4.09
N ILE A 131 6.45 1.14 -3.56
CA ILE A 131 5.61 2.33 -3.44
C ILE A 131 5.50 2.70 -1.97
N PRO A 132 6.11 3.82 -1.53
CA PRO A 132 5.98 4.30 -0.15
C PRO A 132 4.55 4.74 0.16
N ASP A 133 4.19 4.73 1.45
CA ASP A 133 2.85 5.14 1.89
C ASP A 133 2.58 6.63 1.63
N PRO A 134 1.71 6.97 0.67
CA PRO A 134 1.38 8.35 0.36
C PRO A 134 0.43 8.97 1.38
N THR A 135 -0.10 8.19 2.33
CA THR A 135 -1.15 8.60 3.27
C THR A 135 -0.60 8.97 4.65
N SER A 136 0.72 8.83 4.86
CA SER A 136 1.38 9.08 6.15
C SER A 136 0.75 8.26 7.30
N GLY A 137 0.41 7.00 7.04
CA GLY A 137 -0.11 6.12 8.08
C GLY A 137 -1.63 6.12 8.23
N ALA A 138 -2.40 6.70 7.30
CA ALA A 138 -3.85 6.73 7.40
C ALA A 138 -4.45 5.32 7.52
N THR A 139 -5.45 5.21 8.39
CA THR A 139 -6.22 3.98 8.65
C THR A 139 -7.66 4.08 8.20
N HIS A 140 -8.10 5.27 7.79
CA HIS A 140 -9.46 5.54 7.34
C HIS A 140 -9.44 6.36 6.05
N PHE A 141 -10.46 6.17 5.23
CA PHE A 141 -10.71 7.01 4.06
C PHE A 141 -12.21 7.06 3.74
N LEU A 142 -12.61 8.08 3.02
CA LEU A 142 -13.96 8.20 2.46
C LEU A 142 -13.96 9.17 1.27
N ASN A 143 -15.00 9.10 0.46
CA ASN A 143 -15.31 10.17 -0.48
C ASN A 143 -16.21 11.21 0.23
N GLU A 144 -15.64 12.36 0.58
CA GLU A 144 -16.36 13.39 1.35
C GLU A 144 -17.62 13.85 0.63
N THR A 145 -17.55 14.07 -0.67
CA THR A 145 -18.70 14.55 -1.45
C THR A 145 -19.88 13.58 -1.32
N ILE A 146 -19.63 12.29 -1.52
CA ILE A 146 -20.65 11.24 -1.42
C ILE A 146 -21.18 11.13 0.01
N VAL A 147 -20.28 11.13 1.00
CA VAL A 147 -20.67 10.97 2.41
C VAL A 147 -21.47 12.18 2.89
N ARG A 148 -21.05 13.41 2.57
CA ARG A 148 -21.81 14.61 2.90
C ARG A 148 -23.21 14.60 2.27
N GLN A 149 -23.30 14.20 1.00
CA GLN A 149 -24.59 14.08 0.30
C GLN A 149 -25.52 13.08 1.00
N ARG A 150 -25.00 11.91 1.40
CA ARG A 150 -25.78 10.86 2.09
C ARG A 150 -26.16 11.21 3.53
N ARG A 151 -25.41 12.09 4.19
CA ARG A 151 -25.54 12.43 5.62
C ARG A 151 -25.99 13.87 5.89
N GLY A 152 -26.64 14.53 4.94
CA GLY A 152 -27.12 15.89 5.12
C GLY A 152 -26.02 16.93 5.40
N GLY A 153 -24.86 16.79 4.75
CA GLY A 153 -23.72 17.72 4.86
C GLY A 153 -22.69 17.36 5.92
N SER A 154 -22.97 16.39 6.80
CA SER A 154 -22.06 16.05 7.90
C SER A 154 -21.09 14.92 7.55
N LEU A 155 -19.89 14.95 8.15
CA LEU A 155 -18.93 13.85 8.12
C LEU A 155 -18.99 13.02 9.40
N PRO A 156 -18.53 11.74 9.38
CA PRO A 156 -18.33 10.97 10.59
C PRO A 156 -17.39 11.70 11.57
N ARG A 157 -17.55 11.43 12.86
CA ARG A 157 -16.72 12.08 13.90
C ARG A 157 -15.22 11.91 13.68
N TRP A 158 -14.79 10.73 13.18
CA TRP A 158 -13.40 10.45 12.90
C TRP A 158 -12.83 11.18 11.66
N ALA A 159 -13.69 11.79 10.82
CA ALA A 159 -13.31 12.54 9.62
C ALA A 159 -13.54 14.06 9.77
N GLN A 160 -13.54 14.59 10.99
CA GLN A 160 -13.76 16.03 11.25
C GLN A 160 -12.45 16.84 11.29
N GLY A 161 -11.29 16.18 11.29
CA GLY A 161 -9.97 16.82 11.19
C GLY A 161 -9.53 17.06 9.74
N GLU A 162 -8.31 17.53 9.59
CA GLU A 162 -7.69 17.65 8.27
C GLU A 162 -7.40 16.25 7.71
N GLY A 163 -7.86 15.99 6.49
CA GLY A 163 -7.60 14.77 5.75
C GLY A 163 -6.74 15.05 4.52
N LEU A 164 -5.97 14.06 4.09
CA LEU A 164 -5.17 14.13 2.88
C LEU A 164 -6.00 13.70 1.67
N VAL A 165 -6.17 14.57 0.70
CA VAL A 165 -6.92 14.26 -0.53
C VAL A 165 -6.02 13.60 -1.56
N ILE A 166 -6.37 12.38 -1.99
CA ILE A 166 -5.73 11.67 -3.10
C ILE A 166 -6.83 11.12 -4.02
N GLY A 167 -6.88 11.60 -5.24
CA GLY A 167 -7.97 11.26 -6.16
C GLY A 167 -9.30 11.78 -5.66
N ARG A 168 -10.29 10.89 -5.51
CA ARG A 168 -11.62 11.21 -4.98
C ARG A 168 -11.80 10.85 -3.51
N HIS A 169 -10.78 10.32 -2.87
CA HIS A 169 -10.78 9.95 -1.48
C HIS A 169 -10.03 10.95 -0.62
N THR A 170 -10.53 11.15 0.59
CA THR A 170 -9.83 11.85 1.67
C THR A 170 -9.43 10.81 2.71
N PHE A 171 -8.16 10.79 3.06
CA PHE A 171 -7.52 9.84 3.97
C PHE A 171 -7.30 10.48 5.34
N TYR A 172 -7.54 9.71 6.40
CA TYR A 172 -7.51 10.20 7.78
C TYR A 172 -6.74 9.26 8.69
N SER A 173 -6.02 9.85 9.65
CA SER A 173 -5.36 9.17 10.78
C SER A 173 -6.00 9.64 12.08
N PRO A 174 -7.16 9.09 12.50
CA PRO A 174 -7.92 9.60 13.64
C PRO A 174 -7.17 9.60 14.96
N ASP A 175 -6.12 8.78 15.07
CA ASP A 175 -5.32 8.66 16.28
C ASP A 175 -4.30 9.80 16.42
N GLU A 176 -3.88 10.40 15.31
CA GLU A 176 -2.97 11.56 15.30
C GLU A 176 -3.73 12.90 15.49
N ALA A 177 -5.02 12.94 15.16
CA ALA A 177 -5.87 14.11 15.40
C ALA A 177 -5.96 14.50 16.89
N ASN A 178 -5.71 13.54 17.80
CA ASN A 178 -5.55 13.79 19.24
C ASN A 178 -4.11 14.18 19.63
N ALA A 179 -3.14 14.07 18.74
CA ALA A 179 -1.72 14.29 19.04
C ALA A 179 -1.17 15.64 18.54
N GLY A 180 -1.95 16.45 17.82
CA GLY A 180 -1.56 17.81 17.41
C GLY A 180 -0.36 17.92 16.45
N MET A 181 -0.06 16.88 15.65
CA MET A 181 1.16 16.84 14.83
C MET A 181 0.92 16.59 13.32
N GLY A 182 -0.11 17.20 12.74
CA GLY A 182 -0.47 16.97 11.31
C GLY A 182 0.25 17.77 10.25
N GLN A 183 0.91 18.90 10.52
CA GLN A 183 1.47 19.78 9.48
C GLN A 183 2.98 19.89 9.44
N ALA A 184 3.69 19.63 10.54
CA ALA A 184 5.14 19.80 10.59
C ALA A 184 5.93 18.72 9.82
N SER A 185 5.37 17.53 9.66
CA SER A 185 6.07 16.36 9.10
C SER A 185 6.20 16.42 7.58
N LEU A 186 5.16 16.88 6.87
CA LEU A 186 5.20 17.01 5.40
C LEU A 186 6.13 18.11 4.93
N ALA A 187 6.14 19.25 5.63
CA ALA A 187 7.04 20.37 5.33
C ALA A 187 8.52 19.99 5.54
N LEU A 188 8.82 19.22 6.59
CA LEU A 188 10.17 18.69 6.86
C LEU A 188 10.62 17.68 5.80
N MET A 189 9.75 16.79 5.34
CA MET A 189 10.06 15.80 4.31
C MET A 189 10.35 16.47 2.95
N PHE A 190 9.60 17.50 2.57
CA PHE A 190 9.86 18.28 1.35
C PHE A 190 11.14 19.11 1.46
N MET A 191 11.46 19.66 2.64
CA MET A 191 12.72 20.39 2.85
C MET A 191 13.95 19.47 2.79
N GLN A 192 13.87 18.23 3.26
CA GLN A 192 14.96 17.26 3.18
C GLN A 192 15.23 16.77 1.75
N LEU A 193 14.21 16.64 0.91
CA LEU A 193 14.38 16.31 -0.51
C LEU A 193 14.97 17.46 -1.33
N ALA A 194 14.68 18.71 -0.97
CA ALA A 194 15.22 19.89 -1.64
C ALA A 194 16.69 20.15 -1.28
N SER A 195 17.18 19.71 -0.13
CA SER A 195 18.56 19.91 0.33
C SER A 195 19.55 18.83 -0.14
N SER A 196 19.06 17.76 -0.79
CA SER A 196 19.91 16.66 -1.31
C SER A 196 20.28 16.84 -2.78
N SER A 197 19.98 17.99 -3.39
CA SER A 197 20.26 18.30 -4.81
C SER A 197 21.23 19.48 -4.93
N CYS A 198 22.33 19.44 -4.18
CA CYS A 198 23.53 20.27 -4.44
C CYS A 198 24.77 19.40 -4.34
#